data_e7b5e362f4602fa2fbb1deac6b8d4f60
#
_entry.id   e7b5e362f4602fa2fbb1deac6b8d4f60
#
_cell.length_a   1.000
_cell.length_b   1.000
_cell.length_c   1.000
_cell.angle_alpha   90.00
_cell.angle_beta   90.00
_cell.angle_gamma   90.00
#
_symmetry.space_group_name_H-M   'P 1'
#
loop_
_entity.id
_entity.type
_entity.pdbx_description
1 polymer ?
#
loop_
_entity_poly.entity_id
_entity_poly.type
_entity_poly.pdbx_seq_one_letter_code
_entity_poly.pdbx_strand_id
1 'polypeptide(L)'
;NGVHTAFSNNNNIIVRTFANKAVTCSPFTGRIAYLVDGAYNTRQSYTIDMNKSADETARYITVILPVNGSTDTSSISAKFIDSGYFENSASVEVSVNGETHTLSYTL
;
A
#
# COMPACT_ATOMS: atom_id res chain seq x y z
N ASN A 1 -7.21 1.17 -2.95
CA ASN A 1 -7.21 -0.15 -2.32
C ASN A 1 -6.18 -0.20 -1.20
N GLY A 2 -6.51 -0.85 -0.08
CA GLY A 2 -5.62 -0.90 1.06
C GLY A 2 -6.13 -1.78 2.18
N VAL A 3 -5.29 -1.93 3.17
CA VAL A 3 -5.59 -2.62 4.42
C VAL A 3 -5.19 -1.74 5.60
N HIS A 4 -5.84 -1.95 6.72
CA HIS A 4 -5.42 -1.38 7.98
C HIS A 4 -5.46 -2.46 9.08
N THR A 5 -4.60 -2.29 10.06
CA THR A 5 -4.66 -3.10 11.29
C THR A 5 -5.65 -2.49 12.28
N ALA A 6 -6.16 -3.33 13.18
CA ALA A 6 -7.05 -2.92 14.26
C ALA A 6 -6.56 -3.54 15.57
N PHE A 7 -5.44 -3.06 16.09
CA PHE A 7 -4.88 -3.55 17.34
C PHE A 7 -5.55 -2.90 18.57
N SER A 8 -5.69 -3.68 19.63
CA SER A 8 -6.34 -3.21 20.87
C SER A 8 -5.61 -2.04 21.56
N ASN A 9 -4.33 -1.85 21.29
CA ASN A 9 -3.53 -0.74 21.80
C ASN A 9 -3.61 0.53 20.94
N ASN A 10 -4.44 0.53 19.90
CA ASN A 10 -4.62 1.60 18.94
C ASN A 10 -3.39 2.01 18.10
N ASN A 11 -2.27 1.31 18.22
CA ASN A 11 -1.09 1.54 17.39
C ASN A 11 -1.26 0.75 16.08
N ASN A 12 -1.80 1.41 15.09
CA ASN A 12 -2.21 0.80 13.84
C ASN A 12 -1.31 1.22 12.67
N ILE A 13 -1.44 0.48 11.58
CA ILE A 13 -0.80 0.79 10.30
C ILE A 13 -1.87 0.76 9.21
N ILE A 14 -1.86 1.77 8.38
CA ILE A 14 -2.61 1.80 7.13
C ILE A 14 -1.62 1.57 5.99
N VAL A 15 -1.96 0.67 5.09
CA VAL A 15 -1.22 0.44 3.84
C VAL A 15 -2.16 0.66 2.67
N ARG A 16 -1.87 1.62 1.82
CA ARG A 16 -2.61 1.87 0.58
C ARG A 16 -1.68 1.82 -0.62
N THR A 17 -2.17 1.17 -1.68
CA THR A 17 -1.43 1.08 -2.95
C THR A 17 -2.24 1.72 -4.07
N PHE A 18 -1.58 2.53 -4.86
CA PHE A 18 -2.10 3.27 -6.01
C PHE A 18 -1.32 2.84 -7.24
N ALA A 19 -1.97 2.78 -8.38
CA ALA A 19 -1.34 2.44 -9.64
C ALA A 19 -1.55 3.57 -10.66
N ASN A 20 -0.63 3.71 -11.60
CA ASN A 20 -0.75 4.66 -12.71
C ASN A 20 -1.69 4.16 -13.83
N LYS A 21 -2.14 2.92 -13.74
CA LYS A 21 -3.04 2.25 -14.69
C LYS A 21 -4.22 1.63 -13.96
N ALA A 22 -5.28 1.35 -14.70
CA ALA A 22 -6.40 0.59 -14.17
C ALA A 22 -5.94 -0.82 -13.76
N VAL A 23 -6.25 -1.20 -12.54
CA VAL A 23 -5.95 -2.52 -11.98
C VAL A 23 -7.19 -3.09 -11.31
N THR A 24 -7.36 -4.40 -11.40
CA THR A 24 -8.35 -5.11 -10.59
C THR A 24 -7.73 -5.48 -9.26
N CYS A 25 -8.51 -5.39 -8.20
CA CYS A 25 -8.08 -5.72 -6.85
C CYS A 25 -8.89 -6.86 -6.29
N SER A 26 -8.20 -7.89 -5.81
CA SER A 26 -8.81 -9.05 -5.18
C SER A 26 -8.17 -9.29 -3.81
N PRO A 27 -8.84 -8.93 -2.71
CA PRO A 27 -8.34 -9.26 -1.39
C PRO A 27 -8.61 -10.74 -1.08
N PHE A 28 -7.64 -11.38 -0.45
CA PHE A 28 -7.85 -12.70 0.11
C PHE A 28 -7.17 -12.84 1.48
N THR A 29 -7.66 -13.79 2.26
CA THR A 29 -7.11 -14.11 3.58
C THR A 29 -6.41 -15.45 3.54
N GLY A 30 -5.26 -15.51 4.19
CA GLY A 30 -4.49 -16.73 4.35
C GLY A 30 -3.97 -16.88 5.77
N ARG A 31 -3.12 -17.86 5.98
CA ARG A 31 -2.41 -18.05 7.24
C ARG A 31 -0.93 -18.19 6.99
N ILE A 32 -0.14 -17.56 7.83
CA ILE A 32 1.30 -17.74 7.88
C ILE A 32 1.61 -18.61 9.08
N ALA A 33 2.32 -19.73 8.87
CA ALA A 33 2.85 -20.54 9.93
C ALA A 33 4.21 -20.01 10.39
N TYR A 34 4.44 -19.99 11.68
CA TYR A 34 5.74 -19.62 12.26
C TYR A 34 6.03 -20.47 13.49
N LEU A 35 7.30 -20.64 13.81
CA LEU A 35 7.77 -21.41 14.95
C LEU A 35 8.09 -20.48 16.12
N VAL A 36 7.55 -20.82 17.29
CA VAL A 36 7.93 -20.20 18.58
C VAL A 36 8.19 -21.34 19.55
N ASP A 37 9.37 -21.38 20.12
CA ASP A 37 9.80 -22.38 21.10
C ASP A 37 9.55 -23.85 20.65
N GLY A 38 9.75 -24.10 19.36
CA GLY A 38 9.54 -25.41 18.75
C GLY A 38 8.07 -25.78 18.46
N ALA A 39 7.12 -24.94 18.82
CA ALA A 39 5.70 -25.12 18.50
C ALA A 39 5.27 -24.37 17.24
N TYR A 40 4.48 -25.02 16.39
CA TYR A 40 3.85 -24.36 15.24
C TYR A 40 2.70 -23.47 15.70
N ASN A 41 2.80 -22.21 15.34
CA ASN A 41 1.75 -21.22 15.51
C ASN A 41 1.28 -20.74 14.13
N THR A 42 0.06 -20.21 14.04
CA THR A 42 -0.45 -19.59 12.82
C THR A 42 -0.93 -18.19 13.10
N ARG A 43 -0.65 -17.29 12.15
CA ARG A 43 -1.17 -15.93 12.13
C ARG A 43 -1.97 -15.71 10.87
N GLN A 44 -3.07 -15.01 10.98
CA GLN A 44 -3.82 -14.59 9.80
C GLN A 44 -3.01 -13.60 8.98
N SER A 45 -3.00 -13.80 7.68
CA SER A 45 -2.42 -12.89 6.70
C SER A 45 -3.49 -12.35 5.77
N TYR A 46 -3.24 -11.16 5.26
CA TYR A 46 -4.08 -10.52 4.25
C TYR A 46 -3.21 -10.18 3.06
N THR A 47 -3.72 -10.50 1.89
CA THR A 47 -3.05 -10.19 0.63
C THR A 47 -4.02 -9.46 -0.27
N ILE A 48 -3.52 -8.48 -0.99
CA ILE A 48 -4.26 -7.80 -2.04
C ILE A 48 -3.52 -8.04 -3.35
N ASP A 49 -4.15 -8.79 -4.23
CA ASP A 49 -3.67 -8.96 -5.59
C ASP A 49 -4.11 -7.79 -6.45
N MET A 50 -3.16 -7.16 -7.11
CA MET A 50 -3.40 -6.08 -8.05
C MET A 50 -2.99 -6.53 -9.45
N ASN A 51 -3.99 -6.78 -10.29
CA ASN A 51 -3.78 -7.30 -11.62
C ASN A 51 -4.01 -6.21 -12.69
N LYS A 52 -3.11 -6.15 -13.65
CA LYS A 52 -3.19 -5.27 -14.82
C LYS A 52 -3.38 -6.09 -16.11
N SER A 53 -3.72 -5.42 -17.21
CA SER A 53 -3.68 -6.02 -18.53
C SER A 53 -2.25 -6.43 -18.91
N ALA A 54 -2.10 -7.55 -19.64
CA ALA A 54 -0.81 -8.15 -19.96
C ALA A 54 0.12 -7.19 -20.73
N ASP A 55 -0.44 -6.40 -21.62
CA ASP A 55 0.29 -5.51 -22.53
C ASP A 55 0.64 -4.13 -21.93
N GLU A 56 0.31 -3.91 -20.66
CA GLU A 56 0.56 -2.65 -20.00
C GLU A 56 1.68 -2.75 -18.95
N THR A 57 2.49 -1.70 -18.85
CA THR A 57 3.39 -1.52 -17.72
C THR A 57 2.68 -0.75 -16.62
N ALA A 58 2.53 -1.36 -15.46
CA ALA A 58 1.99 -0.71 -14.28
C ALA A 58 3.10 -0.33 -13.31
N ARG A 59 2.97 0.85 -12.71
CA ARG A 59 3.79 1.32 -11.61
C ARG A 59 2.91 1.54 -10.39
N TYR A 60 3.45 1.27 -9.24
CA TYR A 60 2.71 1.31 -7.98
C TYR A 60 3.38 2.27 -7.00
N ILE A 61 2.56 3.00 -6.27
CA ILE A 61 2.96 3.77 -5.10
C ILE A 61 2.32 3.11 -3.90
N THR A 62 3.11 2.69 -2.94
CA THR A 62 2.60 2.15 -1.68
C THR A 62 2.90 3.13 -0.55
N VAL A 63 1.84 3.60 0.09
CA VAL A 63 1.91 4.46 1.28
C VAL A 63 1.69 3.59 2.50
N ILE A 64 2.64 3.62 3.42
CA ILE A 64 2.56 2.94 4.72
C ILE A 64 2.52 4.04 5.77
N LEU A 65 1.40 4.14 6.47
CA LEU A 65 1.16 5.20 7.46
C LEU A 65 0.91 4.59 8.84
N PRO A 66 1.82 4.77 9.81
CA PRO A 66 1.52 4.50 11.21
C PRO A 66 0.47 5.48 11.71
N VAL A 67 -0.54 4.99 12.41
CA VAL A 67 -1.63 5.80 12.95
C VAL A 67 -1.95 5.40 14.38
N ASN A 68 -2.43 6.36 15.15
CA ASN A 68 -2.98 6.10 16.47
C ASN A 68 -4.50 6.15 16.38
N GLY A 69 -5.15 5.05 16.74
CA GLY A 69 -6.60 4.91 16.58
C GLY A 69 -7.03 4.47 15.18
N SER A 70 -8.21 4.88 14.80
CA SER A 70 -8.77 4.65 13.47
C SER A 70 -8.65 5.90 12.61
N THR A 71 -7.95 5.82 11.52
CA THR A 71 -7.90 6.89 10.52
C THR A 71 -8.67 6.44 9.28
N ASP A 72 -9.44 7.34 8.70
CA ASP A 72 -10.12 7.08 7.44
C ASP A 72 -9.08 6.84 6.32
N THR A 73 -9.11 5.65 5.76
CA THR A 73 -8.20 5.30 4.66
C THR A 73 -8.41 6.16 3.42
N SER A 74 -9.60 6.78 3.26
CA SER A 74 -9.89 7.69 2.15
C SER A 74 -9.11 9.01 2.25
N SER A 75 -8.61 9.36 3.43
CA SER A 75 -7.77 10.54 3.64
C SER A 75 -6.37 10.44 3.02
N ILE A 76 -6.02 9.26 2.50
CA ILE A 76 -4.72 9.00 1.86
C ILE A 76 -4.94 8.86 0.36
N SER A 77 -4.22 9.66 -0.42
CA SER A 77 -4.15 9.52 -1.88
C SER A 77 -2.71 9.64 -2.37
N ALA A 78 -2.42 9.02 -3.50
CA ALA A 78 -1.13 9.18 -4.16
C ALA A 78 -1.29 9.03 -5.67
N LYS A 79 -0.47 9.78 -6.42
CA LYS A 79 -0.43 9.72 -7.88
C LYS A 79 0.98 10.01 -8.39
N PHE A 80 1.29 9.51 -9.57
CA PHE A 80 2.45 9.96 -10.33
C PHE A 80 2.11 11.32 -10.94
N ILE A 81 3.01 12.29 -10.82
CA ILE A 81 2.85 13.63 -11.43
C ILE A 81 3.63 13.78 -12.71
N ASP A 82 4.56 12.90 -12.99
CA ASP A 82 5.24 12.82 -14.26
C ASP A 82 4.52 11.82 -15.19
N SER A 83 4.31 12.23 -16.44
CA SER A 83 3.58 11.46 -17.44
C SER A 83 4.46 10.48 -18.23
N GLY A 84 5.76 10.38 -17.93
CA GLY A 84 6.72 9.59 -18.69
C GLY A 84 7.03 8.23 -18.07
N TYR A 85 7.52 7.31 -18.90
CA TYR A 85 8.20 6.12 -18.45
C TYR A 85 9.62 6.50 -18.06
N PHE A 86 9.86 6.66 -16.76
CA PHE A 86 11.18 6.99 -16.27
C PHE A 86 11.88 5.74 -15.82
N GLU A 87 12.93 5.37 -16.52
CA GLU A 87 13.81 4.29 -16.08
C GLU A 87 14.63 4.72 -14.88
N ASN A 88 14.93 6.01 -14.78
CA ASN A 88 15.90 6.56 -13.83
C ASN A 88 15.32 7.64 -12.89
N SER A 89 14.04 7.95 -12.97
CA SER A 89 13.42 8.94 -12.09
C SER A 89 11.93 8.67 -11.88
N ALA A 90 11.42 9.17 -10.79
CA ALA A 90 9.98 9.20 -10.51
C ALA A 90 9.64 10.43 -9.68
N SER A 91 8.51 11.05 -9.97
CA SER A 91 7.92 12.09 -9.14
C SER A 91 6.50 11.73 -8.78
N VAL A 92 6.20 11.79 -7.50
CA VAL A 92 4.91 11.40 -6.95
C VAL A 92 4.37 12.49 -6.02
N GLU A 93 3.06 12.62 -6.00
CA GLU A 93 2.34 13.44 -5.04
C GLU A 93 1.61 12.51 -4.09
N VAL A 94 1.80 12.73 -2.80
CA VAL A 94 1.14 11.97 -1.73
C VAL A 94 0.39 12.95 -0.85
N SER A 95 -0.90 12.73 -0.65
CA SER A 95 -1.72 13.51 0.27
C SER A 95 -2.15 12.64 1.44
N VAL A 96 -1.98 13.17 2.65
CA VAL A 96 -2.40 12.54 3.90
C VAL A 96 -3.14 13.58 4.74
N ASN A 97 -4.38 13.30 5.11
CA ASN A 97 -5.21 14.21 5.93
C ASN A 97 -5.30 15.64 5.38
N GLY A 98 -5.27 15.81 4.07
CA GLY A 98 -5.33 17.12 3.41
C GLY A 98 -3.98 17.82 3.23
N GLU A 99 -2.92 17.31 3.80
CA GLU A 99 -1.55 17.78 3.53
C GLU A 99 -0.97 17.04 2.33
N THR A 100 -0.37 17.77 1.42
CA THR A 100 0.18 17.24 0.16
C THR A 100 1.68 17.42 0.12
N HIS A 101 2.37 16.33 -0.19
CA HIS A 101 3.83 16.27 -0.31
C HIS A 101 4.21 15.80 -1.71
N THR A 102 5.21 16.46 -2.30
CA THR A 102 5.83 16.03 -3.55
C THR A 102 7.15 15.34 -3.23
N LEU A 103 7.31 14.13 -3.72
CA LEU A 103 8.52 13.34 -3.58
C LEU A 103 9.09 13.07 -4.97
N SER A 104 10.37 13.36 -5.17
CA SER A 104 11.07 13.10 -6.43
C SER A 104 12.31 12.26 -6.17
N TYR A 105 12.56 11.37 -7.10
CA TYR A 105 13.72 10.49 -7.08
C TYR A 105 14.37 10.49 -8.46
N THR A 106 15.70 10.59 -8.48
CA THR A 106 16.52 10.47 -9.70
C THR A 106 17.73 9.60 -9.38
N LEU A 107 18.01 8.61 -10.24
CA LEU A 107 19.21 7.78 -10.18
C LEU A 107 20.42 8.53 -10.73
#